data_349a1e922849b286b8893443de9f95e1
#
_entry.id   349a1e922849b286b8893443de9f95e1
#
_cell.length_a   1.000
_cell.length_b   1.000
_cell.length_c   1.000
_cell.angle_alpha   90.00
_cell.angle_beta   90.00
_cell.angle_gamma   90.00
#
_symmetry.space_group_name_H-M   'P 1'
#
loop_
_entity.id
_entity.type
_entity.pdbx_description
1 polymer ?
#
loop_
_entity_poly.entity_id
_entity_poly.type
_entity_poly.pdbx_seq_one_letter_code
_entity_poly.pdbx_strand_id
1 'polypeptide(L)'
;VESRGLGDVYKRQIAYLSRKARKMLDDAGFEDCTIVASNSLDEYLIRDMISQGAKVDSFGVGERLITASSSPVLGGVYKLCAVEKDGKICPRIKISDNVAKITTPCFKRPWRLFDRETGKAIADLVTLNNEVIDDTKPYEIFDPDFTWKRKIVENYVAKPLTVQLFKEGECVYKFPPLDEVKKYCAEQIDTLWDEVLRFDNPHNYLSLIHI
;
A
#
# COMPACT_ATOMS: atom_id res chain seq x y z
N VAL A 1 -28.47 30.46 8.37
CA VAL A 1 -27.29 30.86 7.60
C VAL A 1 -26.41 29.64 7.51
N GLU A 2 -26.23 29.13 6.32
CA GLU A 2 -25.41 27.94 6.07
C GLU A 2 -23.98 28.20 6.53
N SER A 3 -23.55 27.52 7.57
CA SER A 3 -22.21 27.56 8.12
C SER A 3 -21.11 26.90 7.21
N ARG A 4 -21.50 26.42 6.02
CA ARG A 4 -20.61 25.76 5.07
C ARG A 4 -19.50 26.66 4.53
N GLY A 5 -19.77 27.97 4.37
CA GLY A 5 -18.76 28.90 3.84
C GLY A 5 -17.69 29.31 4.85
N LEU A 6 -18.03 29.44 6.13
CA LEU A 6 -17.10 29.85 7.17
C LEU A 6 -16.12 28.72 7.57
N GLY A 7 -16.59 27.49 7.64
CA GLY A 7 -15.74 26.34 7.98
C GLY A 7 -14.60 26.12 6.98
N ASP A 8 -14.85 26.27 5.69
CA ASP A 8 -13.81 26.16 4.65
C ASP A 8 -12.84 27.34 4.64
N VAL A 9 -13.28 28.54 4.97
CA VAL A 9 -12.42 29.71 5.10
C VAL A 9 -11.46 29.53 6.28
N TYR A 10 -11.92 29.05 7.43
CA TYR A 10 -11.04 28.79 8.58
C TYR A 10 -10.05 27.64 8.32
N LYS A 11 -10.46 26.57 7.64
CA LYS A 11 -9.56 25.47 7.26
C LYS A 11 -8.39 25.96 6.39
N ARG A 12 -8.62 26.88 5.48
CA ARG A 12 -7.59 27.50 4.62
C ARG A 12 -6.65 28.45 5.37
N GLN A 13 -6.96 28.77 6.62
CA GLN A 13 -6.19 29.72 7.43
C GLN A 13 -5.43 29.10 8.60
N ILE A 14 -5.51 27.77 8.80
CA ILE A 14 -4.90 27.10 9.97
C ILE A 14 -3.39 27.40 10.04
N ALA A 15 -2.67 27.36 8.94
CA ALA A 15 -1.24 27.68 8.90
C ALA A 15 -0.96 29.12 9.36
N TYR A 16 -1.77 30.09 8.91
CA TYR A 16 -1.66 31.48 9.35
C TYR A 16 -2.01 31.64 10.83
N LEU A 17 -3.14 31.06 11.26
CA LEU A 17 -3.63 31.16 12.63
C LEU A 17 -2.68 30.49 13.63
N SER A 18 -2.08 29.35 13.27
CA SER A 18 -1.11 28.69 14.13
C SER A 18 0.16 29.52 14.35
N ARG A 19 0.66 30.18 13.29
CA ARG A 19 1.79 31.12 13.43
C ARG A 19 1.47 32.31 14.32
N LYS A 20 0.24 32.86 14.18
CA LYS A 20 -0.21 33.96 15.03
C LYS A 20 -0.38 33.50 16.48
N ALA A 21 -0.99 32.33 16.71
CA ALA A 21 -1.15 31.75 18.04
C ALA A 21 0.20 31.47 18.70
N ARG A 22 1.16 30.89 17.96
CA ARG A 22 2.53 30.65 18.47
C ARG A 22 3.18 31.94 18.93
N LYS A 23 3.12 32.98 18.09
CA LYS A 23 3.67 34.29 18.46
C LYS A 23 3.02 34.86 19.73
N MET A 24 1.71 34.75 19.86
CA MET A 24 1.00 35.25 21.07
C MET A 24 1.39 34.49 22.31
N LEU A 25 1.59 33.18 22.22
CA LEU A 25 2.04 32.32 23.32
C LEU A 25 3.47 32.66 23.71
N ASP A 26 4.38 32.81 22.76
CA ASP A 26 5.76 33.18 23.00
C ASP A 26 5.88 34.57 23.64
N ASP A 27 5.16 35.57 23.11
CA ASP A 27 5.12 36.93 23.64
C ASP A 27 4.57 36.97 25.13
N ALA A 28 3.76 35.96 25.48
CA ALA A 28 3.21 35.82 26.84
C ALA A 28 4.05 34.92 27.77
N GLY A 29 5.17 34.38 27.30
CA GLY A 29 6.08 33.53 28.07
C GLY A 29 5.64 32.05 28.16
N PHE A 30 4.76 31.58 27.23
CA PHE A 30 4.28 30.20 27.15
C PHE A 30 4.93 29.45 25.97
N GLU A 31 6.25 29.46 25.91
CA GLU A 31 7.01 28.83 24.82
C GLU A 31 6.81 27.33 24.74
N ASP A 32 6.62 26.66 25.89
CA ASP A 32 6.38 25.21 25.98
C ASP A 32 4.95 24.79 25.66
N CYS A 33 4.04 25.74 25.42
CA CYS A 33 2.64 25.44 25.13
C CYS A 33 2.51 24.86 23.70
N THR A 34 1.90 23.66 23.60
CA THR A 34 1.69 22.98 22.32
C THR A 34 0.43 23.44 21.63
N ILE A 35 0.46 23.48 20.30
CA ILE A 35 -0.68 23.83 19.45
C ILE A 35 -1.19 22.56 18.74
N VAL A 36 -2.47 22.28 18.93
CA VAL A 36 -3.15 21.15 18.29
C VAL A 36 -4.12 21.66 17.23
N ALA A 37 -4.01 21.16 16.01
CA ALA A 37 -4.99 21.40 14.95
C ALA A 37 -5.93 20.18 14.80
N SER A 38 -7.23 20.44 14.67
CA SER A 38 -8.25 19.41 14.50
C SER A 38 -9.36 19.90 13.58
N ASN A 39 -10.30 19.03 13.27
CA ASN A 39 -11.49 19.24 12.44
C ASN A 39 -11.32 18.85 10.97
N SER A 40 -11.82 17.66 10.63
CA SER A 40 -11.91 17.13 9.25
C SER A 40 -10.58 17.16 8.49
N LEU A 41 -9.48 16.89 9.21
CA LEU A 41 -8.14 16.83 8.61
C LEU A 41 -7.93 15.50 7.87
N ASP A 42 -7.11 15.59 6.84
CA ASP A 42 -6.61 14.45 6.08
C ASP A 42 -5.12 14.68 5.71
N GLU A 43 -4.53 13.68 5.10
CA GLU A 43 -3.14 13.69 4.67
C GLU A 43 -2.80 14.88 3.74
N TYR A 44 -3.70 15.26 2.86
CA TYR A 44 -3.50 16.38 1.93
C TYR A 44 -3.49 17.73 2.64
N LEU A 45 -4.48 17.97 3.51
CA LEU A 45 -4.56 19.20 4.30
C LEU A 45 -3.36 19.32 5.25
N ILE A 46 -2.96 18.23 5.89
CA ILE A 46 -1.79 18.23 6.79
C ILE A 46 -0.52 18.58 6.01
N ARG A 47 -0.29 17.92 4.87
CA ARG A 47 0.85 18.25 3.99
C ARG A 47 0.87 19.72 3.60
N ASP A 48 -0.27 20.25 3.17
CA ASP A 48 -0.37 21.65 2.74
C ASP A 48 -0.15 22.60 3.90
N MET A 49 -0.66 22.32 5.10
CA MET A 49 -0.40 23.12 6.29
C MET A 49 1.09 23.14 6.66
N ILE A 50 1.74 21.98 6.63
CA ILE A 50 3.17 21.87 6.90
C ILE A 50 3.98 22.65 5.86
N SER A 51 3.66 22.50 4.57
CA SER A 51 4.35 23.22 3.48
C SER A 51 4.19 24.75 3.58
N GLN A 52 3.07 25.23 4.14
CA GLN A 52 2.82 26.64 4.41
C GLN A 52 3.48 27.14 5.71
N GLY A 53 4.24 26.30 6.40
CA GLY A 53 4.94 26.65 7.65
C GLY A 53 4.00 26.80 8.84
N ALA A 54 2.97 25.99 8.95
CA ALA A 54 2.13 25.92 10.15
C ALA A 54 2.96 25.61 11.39
N LYS A 55 2.62 26.27 12.49
CA LYS A 55 3.21 26.03 13.82
C LYS A 55 2.25 25.17 14.63
N VAL A 56 2.16 23.90 14.24
CA VAL A 56 1.28 22.90 14.84
C VAL A 56 2.13 21.75 15.32
N ASP A 57 1.96 21.36 16.56
CA ASP A 57 2.75 20.29 17.23
C ASP A 57 2.10 18.92 17.08
N SER A 58 0.76 18.89 16.98
CA SER A 58 0.02 17.65 16.75
C SER A 58 -1.30 17.87 16.01
N PHE A 59 -1.80 16.81 15.36
CA PHE A 59 -3.03 16.83 14.57
C PHE A 59 -4.04 15.85 15.11
N GLY A 60 -5.27 16.34 15.36
CA GLY A 60 -6.42 15.49 15.67
C GLY A 60 -7.10 15.05 14.37
N VAL A 61 -6.80 13.82 13.90
CA VAL A 61 -7.40 13.25 12.70
C VAL A 61 -8.40 12.17 13.11
N GLY A 62 -9.66 12.34 12.70
CA GLY A 62 -10.77 11.47 13.11
C GLY A 62 -11.30 10.62 11.95
N GLU A 63 -12.50 10.97 11.48
CA GLU A 63 -13.30 10.21 10.51
C GLU A 63 -12.50 9.78 9.28
N ARG A 64 -11.74 10.67 8.66
CA ARG A 64 -11.01 10.37 7.43
C ARG A 64 -9.91 9.34 7.61
N LEU A 65 -9.28 9.30 8.79
CA LEU A 65 -8.29 8.27 9.13
C LEU A 65 -8.97 6.94 9.47
N ILE A 66 -9.99 6.97 10.35
CA ILE A 66 -10.67 5.76 10.84
C ILE A 66 -11.38 5.03 9.70
N THR A 67 -12.00 5.76 8.78
CA THR A 67 -12.70 5.18 7.63
C THR A 67 -11.78 4.89 6.45
N ALA A 68 -10.50 5.28 6.48
CA ALA A 68 -9.61 5.27 5.33
C ALA A 68 -10.30 5.90 4.10
N SER A 69 -10.80 7.13 4.22
CA SER A 69 -11.81 7.73 3.34
C SER A 69 -11.45 7.76 1.85
N SER A 70 -10.17 7.73 1.51
CA SER A 70 -9.67 7.62 0.14
C SER A 70 -9.82 6.21 -0.45
N SER A 71 -9.79 5.15 0.40
CA SER A 71 -9.94 3.75 -0.02
C SER A 71 -10.53 2.92 1.15
N PRO A 72 -11.82 3.12 1.48
CA PRO A 72 -12.43 2.58 2.71
C PRO A 72 -12.64 1.07 2.69
N VAL A 73 -12.51 0.43 1.54
CA VAL A 73 -12.75 -1.01 1.36
C VAL A 73 -11.57 -1.67 0.66
N LEU A 74 -10.99 -2.67 1.29
CA LEU A 74 -10.09 -3.61 0.63
C LEU A 74 -10.95 -4.64 -0.12
N GLY A 75 -11.02 -4.50 -1.44
CA GLY A 75 -11.76 -5.42 -2.30
C GLY A 75 -11.12 -6.81 -2.32
N GLY A 76 -11.88 -7.83 -1.95
CA GLY A 76 -11.46 -9.23 -2.03
C GLY A 76 -12.35 -10.02 -2.98
N VAL A 77 -11.75 -10.91 -3.77
CA VAL A 77 -12.48 -11.81 -4.68
C VAL A 77 -11.93 -13.23 -4.51
N TYR A 78 -12.85 -14.19 -4.39
CA TYR A 78 -12.53 -15.61 -4.37
C TYR A 78 -13.02 -16.27 -5.66
N LYS A 79 -12.12 -16.90 -6.40
CA LYS A 79 -12.46 -17.58 -7.66
C LYS A 79 -11.69 -18.90 -7.79
N LEU A 80 -12.38 -19.95 -8.27
CA LEU A 80 -11.74 -21.21 -8.62
C LEU A 80 -10.81 -21.01 -9.83
N CYS A 81 -9.54 -21.34 -9.69
CA CYS A 81 -8.53 -21.23 -10.75
C CYS A 81 -7.90 -22.58 -11.13
N ALA A 82 -8.04 -23.61 -10.31
CA ALA A 82 -7.59 -24.96 -10.59
C ALA A 82 -8.32 -25.99 -9.74
N VAL A 83 -8.35 -27.24 -10.18
CA VAL A 83 -8.72 -28.41 -9.39
C VAL A 83 -7.64 -29.47 -9.56
N GLU A 84 -7.41 -30.28 -8.55
CA GLU A 84 -6.58 -31.46 -8.66
C GLU A 84 -7.47 -32.66 -9.04
N LYS A 85 -7.05 -33.37 -10.08
CA LYS A 85 -7.69 -34.62 -10.52
C LYS A 85 -6.61 -35.61 -10.89
N ASP A 86 -6.69 -36.83 -10.28
CA ASP A 86 -5.72 -37.90 -10.50
C ASP A 86 -4.25 -37.47 -10.32
N GLY A 87 -3.97 -36.63 -9.29
CA GLY A 87 -2.64 -36.07 -9.00
C GLY A 87 -2.17 -34.99 -9.96
N LYS A 88 -3.04 -34.51 -10.85
CA LYS A 88 -2.70 -33.47 -11.83
C LYS A 88 -3.51 -32.19 -11.58
N ILE A 89 -2.85 -31.06 -11.65
CA ILE A 89 -3.49 -29.74 -11.60
C ILE A 89 -4.18 -29.47 -12.93
N CYS A 90 -5.51 -29.39 -12.89
CA CYS A 90 -6.34 -29.07 -14.04
C CYS A 90 -6.78 -27.60 -13.94
N PRO A 91 -6.34 -26.74 -14.87
CA PRO A 91 -6.74 -25.33 -14.87
C PRO A 91 -8.25 -25.14 -14.94
N ARG A 92 -8.74 -24.09 -14.29
CA ARG A 92 -10.14 -23.63 -14.37
C ARG A 92 -10.18 -22.13 -14.52
N ILE A 93 -11.15 -21.67 -15.28
CA ILE A 93 -11.37 -20.25 -15.52
C ILE A 93 -12.87 -19.96 -15.43
N LYS A 94 -13.21 -18.80 -14.91
CA LYS A 94 -14.56 -18.26 -15.00
C LYS A 94 -14.66 -17.44 -16.28
N ILE A 95 -15.51 -17.86 -17.22
CA ILE A 95 -15.84 -17.10 -18.42
C ILE A 95 -16.70 -15.90 -18.01
N SER A 96 -16.41 -14.72 -18.54
CA SER A 96 -17.15 -13.49 -18.29
C SER A 96 -17.05 -12.59 -19.53
N ASP A 97 -18.12 -11.87 -19.83
CA ASP A 97 -18.13 -10.83 -20.87
C ASP A 97 -17.19 -9.67 -20.55
N ASN A 98 -16.87 -9.47 -19.26
CA ASN A 98 -15.87 -8.50 -18.82
C ASN A 98 -14.53 -9.20 -18.63
N VAL A 99 -13.56 -8.90 -19.50
CA VAL A 99 -12.22 -9.47 -19.51
C VAL A 99 -11.51 -9.28 -18.15
N ALA A 100 -11.68 -8.12 -17.49
CA ALA A 100 -11.11 -7.85 -16.18
C ALA A 100 -11.64 -8.80 -15.06
N LYS A 101 -12.72 -9.54 -15.32
CA LYS A 101 -13.29 -10.55 -14.41
C LYS A 101 -12.85 -11.97 -14.69
N ILE A 102 -12.12 -12.20 -15.78
CA ILE A 102 -11.57 -13.51 -16.13
C ILE A 102 -10.42 -13.81 -15.17
N THR A 103 -10.46 -14.99 -14.59
CA THR A 103 -9.43 -15.44 -13.65
C THR A 103 -8.23 -16.00 -14.40
N THR A 104 -7.04 -15.63 -14.04
CA THR A 104 -5.83 -16.33 -14.49
C THR A 104 -5.86 -17.76 -13.97
N PRO A 105 -5.82 -18.80 -14.84
CA PRO A 105 -5.93 -20.19 -14.43
C PRO A 105 -4.69 -20.71 -13.71
N CYS A 106 -4.73 -21.96 -13.27
CA CYS A 106 -3.70 -22.74 -12.62
C CYS A 106 -3.49 -22.44 -11.13
N PHE A 107 -2.75 -23.31 -10.47
CA PHE A 107 -2.29 -23.14 -9.10
C PHE A 107 -1.01 -22.30 -9.10
N LYS A 108 -1.05 -21.11 -8.50
CA LYS A 108 -0.05 -20.05 -8.64
C LYS A 108 0.52 -19.62 -7.30
N ARG A 109 1.69 -19.00 -7.36
CA ARG A 109 2.38 -18.40 -6.23
C ARG A 109 2.82 -16.97 -6.55
N PRO A 110 2.41 -15.97 -5.77
CA PRO A 110 2.92 -14.60 -5.88
C PRO A 110 4.28 -14.47 -5.18
N TRP A 111 5.14 -13.68 -5.79
CA TRP A 111 6.47 -13.33 -5.30
C TRP A 111 6.66 -11.83 -5.35
N ARG A 112 7.51 -11.30 -4.48
CA ARG A 112 8.05 -9.95 -4.59
C ARG A 112 9.54 -10.02 -4.84
N LEU A 113 9.98 -9.31 -5.88
CA LEU A 113 11.39 -9.15 -6.21
C LEU A 113 11.92 -7.90 -5.53
N PHE A 114 13.02 -8.03 -4.83
CA PHE A 114 13.71 -6.94 -4.16
C PHE A 114 15.07 -6.74 -4.78
N ASP A 115 15.46 -5.50 -4.98
CA ASP A 115 16.83 -5.15 -5.33
C ASP A 115 17.78 -5.59 -4.20
N ARG A 116 18.84 -6.30 -4.54
CA ARG A 116 19.74 -6.94 -3.57
C ARG A 116 20.60 -5.92 -2.81
N GLU A 117 20.89 -4.79 -3.42
CA GLU A 117 21.74 -3.76 -2.82
C GLU A 117 20.94 -2.81 -1.95
N THR A 118 19.79 -2.35 -2.42
CA THR A 118 18.97 -1.35 -1.74
C THR A 118 17.90 -1.94 -0.85
N GLY A 119 17.50 -3.20 -1.06
CA GLY A 119 16.36 -3.83 -0.40
C GLY A 119 15.01 -3.30 -0.87
N LYS A 120 14.97 -2.43 -1.88
CA LYS A 120 13.73 -1.86 -2.41
C LYS A 120 12.99 -2.84 -3.30
N ALA A 121 11.66 -2.83 -3.24
CA ALA A 121 10.81 -3.66 -4.07
C ALA A 121 10.87 -3.22 -5.53
N ILE A 122 11.11 -4.17 -6.43
CA ILE A 122 11.20 -3.95 -7.88
C ILE A 122 9.86 -4.22 -8.56
N ALA A 123 9.27 -5.39 -8.27
CA ALA A 123 8.04 -5.86 -8.91
C ALA A 123 7.42 -7.01 -8.12
N ASP A 124 6.12 -7.23 -8.30
CA ASP A 124 5.43 -8.45 -7.90
C ASP A 124 5.26 -9.36 -9.12
N LEU A 125 5.58 -10.64 -8.94
CA LEU A 125 5.56 -11.66 -9.97
C LEU A 125 4.62 -12.79 -9.54
N VAL A 126 3.88 -13.34 -10.49
CA VAL A 126 3.06 -14.55 -10.27
C VAL A 126 3.59 -15.67 -11.14
N THR A 127 3.91 -16.80 -10.52
CA THR A 127 4.39 -18.00 -11.20
C THR A 127 3.44 -19.17 -10.98
N LEU A 128 3.60 -20.27 -11.70
CA LEU A 128 3.03 -21.55 -11.28
C LEU A 128 3.63 -21.98 -9.95
N ASN A 129 2.85 -22.67 -9.12
CA ASN A 129 3.30 -23.04 -7.77
C ASN A 129 4.53 -23.95 -7.74
N ASN A 130 4.76 -24.71 -8.82
CA ASN A 130 5.89 -25.62 -8.99
C ASN A 130 7.12 -24.96 -9.65
N GLU A 131 7.01 -23.70 -10.10
CA GLU A 131 8.16 -22.97 -10.61
C GLU A 131 9.03 -22.48 -9.46
N VAL A 132 10.34 -22.61 -9.66
CA VAL A 132 11.36 -22.14 -8.72
C VAL A 132 12.09 -20.97 -9.36
N ILE A 133 12.11 -19.85 -8.67
CA ILE A 133 12.87 -18.68 -9.08
C ILE A 133 14.30 -18.85 -8.58
N ASP A 134 15.27 -18.94 -9.53
CA ASP A 134 16.70 -18.91 -9.24
C ASP A 134 17.17 -17.45 -9.26
N ASP A 135 17.20 -16.81 -8.11
CA ASP A 135 17.56 -15.40 -7.95
C ASP A 135 19.08 -15.14 -8.05
N THR A 136 19.85 -16.15 -8.42
CA THR A 136 21.26 -16.01 -8.80
C THR A 136 21.45 -15.71 -10.28
N LYS A 137 20.38 -15.78 -11.08
CA LYS A 137 20.38 -15.58 -12.53
C LYS A 137 19.46 -14.45 -12.95
N PRO A 138 19.74 -13.79 -14.08
CA PRO A 138 18.78 -12.87 -14.69
C PRO A 138 17.42 -13.53 -14.92
N TYR A 139 16.35 -12.79 -14.66
CA TYR A 139 14.99 -13.28 -14.86
C TYR A 139 14.20 -12.30 -15.74
N GLU A 140 13.60 -12.81 -16.82
CA GLU A 140 12.76 -12.00 -17.71
C GLU A 140 11.33 -11.94 -17.14
N ILE A 141 10.85 -10.73 -16.90
CA ILE A 141 9.48 -10.45 -16.52
C ILE A 141 8.76 -9.70 -17.64
N PHE A 142 7.45 -9.88 -17.76
CA PHE A 142 6.65 -9.20 -18.77
C PHE A 142 5.25 -8.84 -18.26
N ASP A 143 4.64 -7.83 -18.90
CA ASP A 143 3.28 -7.40 -18.64
C ASP A 143 2.31 -8.37 -19.34
N PRO A 144 1.36 -9.00 -18.63
CA PRO A 144 0.45 -9.98 -19.22
C PRO A 144 -0.51 -9.37 -20.25
N ASP A 145 -0.88 -8.09 -20.08
CA ASP A 145 -1.77 -7.39 -21.00
C ASP A 145 -1.00 -6.84 -22.22
N PHE A 146 0.29 -6.57 -22.03
CA PHE A 146 1.18 -6.01 -23.04
C PHE A 146 2.47 -6.83 -23.15
N THR A 147 2.40 -8.04 -23.66
CA THR A 147 3.48 -9.04 -23.66
C THR A 147 4.78 -8.62 -24.34
N TRP A 148 4.77 -7.52 -25.09
CA TRP A 148 5.97 -6.90 -25.66
C TRP A 148 6.73 -6.02 -24.64
N LYS A 149 6.08 -5.61 -23.54
CA LYS A 149 6.74 -4.89 -22.44
C LYS A 149 7.47 -5.90 -21.56
N ARG A 150 8.73 -6.07 -21.84
CA ARG A 150 9.60 -7.04 -21.15
C ARG A 150 10.73 -6.33 -20.43
N LYS A 151 11.16 -6.88 -19.31
CA LYS A 151 12.30 -6.39 -18.54
C LYS A 151 13.09 -7.58 -18.01
N ILE A 152 14.40 -7.54 -18.17
CA ILE A 152 15.31 -8.46 -17.48
C ILE A 152 15.64 -7.84 -16.13
N VAL A 153 15.43 -8.60 -15.06
CA VAL A 153 15.78 -8.23 -13.69
C VAL A 153 17.02 -9.01 -13.29
N GLU A 154 18.01 -8.28 -12.81
CA GLU A 154 19.29 -8.82 -12.35
C GLU A 154 19.53 -8.34 -10.91
N ASN A 155 20.44 -8.99 -10.19
CA ASN A 155 20.84 -8.63 -8.83
C ASN A 155 19.66 -8.44 -7.85
N TYR A 156 18.74 -9.38 -7.85
CA TYR A 156 17.54 -9.35 -7.03
C TYR A 156 17.48 -10.48 -6.00
N VAL A 157 16.52 -10.38 -5.08
CA VAL A 157 16.09 -11.45 -4.17
C VAL A 157 14.60 -11.69 -4.37
N ALA A 158 14.18 -12.93 -4.59
CA ALA A 158 12.77 -13.30 -4.73
C ALA A 158 12.22 -13.83 -3.41
N LYS A 159 11.15 -13.22 -2.90
CA LYS A 159 10.46 -13.67 -1.67
C LYS A 159 9.01 -14.06 -1.98
N PRO A 160 8.54 -15.25 -1.58
CA PRO A 160 7.14 -15.61 -1.71
C PRO A 160 6.29 -14.74 -0.78
N LEU A 161 5.10 -14.33 -1.26
CA LEU A 161 4.17 -13.48 -0.50
C LEU A 161 3.09 -14.29 0.24
N THR A 162 2.99 -15.59 -0.03
CA THR A 162 2.01 -16.46 0.62
C THR A 162 2.53 -17.07 1.91
N VAL A 163 1.68 -17.11 2.92
CA VAL A 163 1.89 -17.86 4.16
C VAL A 163 0.81 -18.93 4.29
N GLN A 164 1.18 -20.09 4.82
CA GLN A 164 0.21 -21.16 5.05
C GLN A 164 -0.60 -20.88 6.31
N LEU A 165 -1.92 -20.75 6.18
CA LEU A 165 -2.82 -20.54 7.30
C LEU A 165 -3.37 -21.86 7.85
N PHE A 166 -3.71 -22.78 6.94
CA PHE A 166 -4.28 -24.08 7.31
C PHE A 166 -3.49 -25.23 6.68
N LYS A 167 -3.40 -26.33 7.39
CA LYS A 167 -2.88 -27.61 6.92
C LYS A 167 -3.79 -28.73 7.42
N GLU A 168 -4.29 -29.56 6.50
CA GLU A 168 -5.15 -30.71 6.82
C GLU A 168 -6.37 -30.36 7.70
N GLY A 169 -6.94 -29.16 7.50
CA GLY A 169 -8.09 -28.65 8.27
C GLY A 169 -7.72 -27.91 9.56
N GLU A 170 -6.48 -28.01 10.01
CA GLU A 170 -6.01 -27.35 11.23
C GLU A 170 -5.36 -25.99 10.92
N CYS A 171 -5.67 -24.97 11.75
CA CYS A 171 -5.02 -23.66 11.65
C CYS A 171 -3.58 -23.76 12.19
N VAL A 172 -2.61 -23.63 11.29
CA VAL A 172 -1.17 -23.68 11.61
C VAL A 172 -0.52 -22.30 11.75
N TYR A 173 -1.26 -21.24 11.43
CA TYR A 173 -0.77 -19.87 11.51
C TYR A 173 -1.01 -19.29 12.91
N LYS A 174 0.06 -18.78 13.50
CA LYS A 174 -0.03 -18.02 14.76
C LYS A 174 -0.19 -16.53 14.43
N PHE A 175 -1.36 -15.99 14.71
CA PHE A 175 -1.64 -14.58 14.50
C PHE A 175 -0.75 -13.71 15.40
N PRO A 176 0.04 -12.80 14.82
CA PRO A 176 0.89 -11.92 15.59
C PRO A 176 0.07 -10.87 16.37
N PRO A 177 0.59 -10.34 17.48
CA PRO A 177 -0.03 -9.21 18.17
C PRO A 177 0.01 -7.94 17.31
N LEU A 178 -0.86 -6.96 17.64
CA LEU A 178 -1.03 -5.76 16.84
C LEU A 178 0.27 -4.98 16.61
N ASP A 179 1.14 -4.89 17.60
CA ASP A 179 2.39 -4.15 17.47
C ASP A 179 3.36 -4.79 16.47
N GLU A 180 3.38 -6.12 16.38
CA GLU A 180 4.14 -6.83 15.34
C GLU A 180 3.54 -6.60 13.95
N VAL A 181 2.19 -6.56 13.82
CA VAL A 181 1.51 -6.23 12.57
C VAL A 181 1.85 -4.81 12.12
N LYS A 182 1.82 -3.84 13.03
CA LYS A 182 2.20 -2.44 12.75
C LYS A 182 3.66 -2.32 12.31
N LYS A 183 4.56 -3.00 13.01
CA LYS A 183 5.98 -3.03 12.66
C LYS A 183 6.19 -3.63 11.27
N TYR A 184 5.57 -4.78 10.99
CA TYR A 184 5.62 -5.41 9.67
C TYR A 184 5.09 -4.47 8.57
N CYS A 185 3.98 -3.77 8.81
CA CYS A 185 3.43 -2.81 7.86
C CYS A 185 4.43 -1.69 7.56
N ALA A 186 5.04 -1.09 8.58
CA ALA A 186 6.04 -0.05 8.40
C ALA A 186 7.26 -0.57 7.61
N GLU A 187 7.80 -1.73 7.97
CA GLU A 187 8.91 -2.37 7.25
C GLU A 187 8.59 -2.64 5.77
N GLN A 188 7.34 -3.05 5.46
CA GLN A 188 6.93 -3.27 4.06
C GLN A 188 6.79 -1.96 3.28
N ILE A 189 6.26 -0.90 3.90
CA ILE A 189 6.19 0.43 3.29
C ILE A 189 7.60 0.95 3.00
N ASP A 190 8.53 0.78 3.91
CA ASP A 190 9.92 1.21 3.75
C ASP A 190 10.64 0.51 2.59
N THR A 191 10.13 -0.63 2.12
CA THR A 191 10.68 -1.29 0.92
C THR A 191 10.22 -0.64 -0.39
N LEU A 192 9.20 0.22 -0.37
CA LEU A 192 8.73 0.90 -1.57
C LEU A 192 9.58 2.13 -1.89
N TRP A 193 9.64 2.48 -3.18
CA TRP A 193 10.30 3.70 -3.66
C TRP A 193 9.45 4.92 -3.32
N ASP A 194 10.08 6.05 -3.05
CA ASP A 194 9.41 7.30 -2.68
C ASP A 194 8.40 7.76 -3.74
N GLU A 195 8.68 7.48 -5.02
CA GLU A 195 7.80 7.80 -6.14
C GLU A 195 6.48 7.01 -6.11
N VAL A 196 6.48 5.80 -5.53
CA VAL A 196 5.27 4.98 -5.34
C VAL A 196 4.44 5.51 -4.16
N LEU A 197 5.11 6.11 -3.17
CA LEU A 197 4.48 6.61 -1.94
C LEU A 197 3.97 8.06 -2.06
N ARG A 198 4.13 8.73 -3.21
CA ARG A 198 3.64 10.10 -3.41
C ARG A 198 2.12 10.16 -3.29
N PHE A 199 1.60 11.23 -2.70
CA PHE A 199 0.17 11.48 -2.62
C PHE A 199 -0.44 11.84 -3.98
N ASP A 200 0.31 12.59 -4.79
CA ASP A 200 -0.13 13.03 -6.12
C ASP A 200 0.65 12.31 -7.20
N ASN A 201 -0.07 11.72 -8.16
CA ASN A 201 0.49 10.95 -9.27
C ASN A 201 1.57 9.96 -8.81
N PRO A 202 1.24 9.01 -7.93
CA PRO A 202 2.19 7.99 -7.53
C PRO A 202 2.66 7.20 -8.75
N HIS A 203 3.92 6.81 -8.75
CA HIS A 203 4.41 5.89 -9.77
C HIS A 203 3.69 4.54 -9.65
N ASN A 204 3.23 4.00 -10.78
CA ASN A 204 2.60 2.69 -10.78
C ASN A 204 3.63 1.61 -10.44
N TYR A 205 3.39 0.91 -9.34
CA TYR A 205 4.18 -0.25 -8.98
C TYR A 205 3.95 -1.38 -9.98
N LEU A 206 5.03 -2.02 -10.40
CA LEU A 206 4.94 -3.08 -11.41
C LEU A 206 4.37 -4.37 -10.79
N SER A 207 3.15 -4.73 -11.16
CA SER A 207 2.59 -6.05 -10.88
C SER A 207 2.55 -6.84 -12.18
N LEU A 208 3.41 -7.83 -12.30
CA LEU A 208 3.63 -8.58 -13.53
C LEU A 208 3.25 -10.04 -13.32
N ILE A 209 2.71 -10.66 -14.36
CA ILE A 209 2.37 -12.08 -14.35
C ILE A 209 3.25 -12.78 -15.37
N HIS A 210 3.96 -13.80 -14.89
CA HIS A 210 4.66 -14.76 -15.73
C HIS A 210 3.99 -16.12 -15.57
N ILE A 211 3.61 -16.76 -16.67
CA ILE A 211 3.08 -18.12 -16.72
C ILE A 211 3.86 -18.90 -17.77
#